data_80f4f5f4bd90e7a86c3e006e506afcbe
#
_entry.id   80f4f5f4bd90e7a86c3e006e506afcbe
#
_cell.length_a   1.000
_cell.length_b   1.000
_cell.length_c   1.000
_cell.angle_alpha   90.00
_cell.angle_beta   90.00
_cell.angle_gamma   90.00
#
_symmetry.space_group_name_H-M   'P 1'
#
loop_
_entity.id
_entity.type
_entity.pdbx_description
1 polymer ?
#
loop_
_entity_poly.entity_id
_entity_poly.type
_entity_poly.pdbx_seq_one_letter_code
_entity_poly.pdbx_strand_id
1 'polypeptide(L)'
;MKYPVVLSFDVGVIHLSYCLLTKKEFNNKLDWEIIDWNNIDLTNRSEEKCHCGLPAKMSNYIDNKLIYYCKKHGKKIDTDIKPFEEVYMKINEMKTEEVSISVAKKCIHQLKDKLCGKNALLFKNNTTNYFCTTHAKQLYKSETNSIKVKSFKTKSSKTLNFDDVKYNLIMELEKRKNLLSADYVVIENQPSFKNPRMKSIASTIYDYYLIRGVVDKELTKSNINQVKFMSPSNKLKLVSSGDSKELIKAKSTDDTKAYKLTKSLGIKYCIDMIQHLPKSLEHFNSHKKKDDLADSFLQGVYFYTNNI
;
A
#
# COMPACT_ATOMS: atom_id res chain seq x y z
N MET A 1 38.70 -17.62 -0.66
CA MET A 1 37.53 -18.55 -0.57
C MET A 1 36.27 -17.81 -1.00
N LYS A 2 35.36 -18.47 -1.72
CA LYS A 2 34.05 -17.87 -2.05
C LYS A 2 33.10 -18.20 -0.91
N TYR A 3 32.55 -17.17 -0.26
CA TYR A 3 31.59 -17.35 0.81
C TYR A 3 30.20 -17.65 0.22
N PRO A 4 29.39 -18.51 0.85
CA PRO A 4 28.03 -18.80 0.40
C PRO A 4 27.16 -17.55 0.34
N VAL A 5 26.25 -17.53 -0.63
CA VAL A 5 25.28 -16.45 -0.82
C VAL A 5 23.90 -16.91 -0.36
N VAL A 6 23.26 -16.14 0.50
CA VAL A 6 21.93 -16.44 1.04
C VAL A 6 20.92 -15.41 0.51
N LEU A 7 19.83 -15.90 -0.04
CA LEU A 7 18.64 -15.11 -0.39
C LEU A 7 17.55 -15.38 0.63
N SER A 8 17.10 -14.35 1.34
CA SER A 8 16.04 -14.49 2.34
C SER A 8 14.83 -13.63 2.01
N PHE A 9 13.63 -14.13 2.30
CA PHE A 9 12.36 -13.50 2.01
C PHE A 9 11.52 -13.30 3.26
N ASP A 10 11.13 -12.05 3.54
CA ASP A 10 10.02 -11.71 4.43
C ASP A 10 8.74 -11.57 3.59
N VAL A 11 7.70 -12.36 3.93
CA VAL A 11 6.56 -12.59 3.03
C VAL A 11 5.33 -11.83 3.48
N GLY A 12 4.83 -10.93 2.63
CA GLY A 12 3.52 -10.28 2.75
C GLY A 12 2.63 -10.54 1.54
N VAL A 13 1.33 -10.25 1.66
CA VAL A 13 0.38 -10.41 0.54
C VAL A 13 0.54 -9.30 -0.51
N ILE A 14 0.92 -8.11 -0.08
CA ILE A 14 1.08 -6.94 -0.95
C ILE A 14 2.55 -6.64 -1.19
N HIS A 15 3.35 -6.75 -0.14
CA HIS A 15 4.77 -6.46 -0.18
C HIS A 15 5.55 -7.73 0.09
N LEU A 16 6.53 -7.97 -0.74
CA LEU A 16 7.52 -9.02 -0.57
C LEU A 16 8.87 -8.36 -0.39
N SER A 17 9.50 -8.55 0.76
CA SER A 17 10.85 -8.07 1.00
C SER A 17 11.86 -9.19 0.84
N TYR A 18 13.01 -8.88 0.28
CA TYR A 18 14.11 -9.84 0.13
C TYR A 18 15.45 -9.20 0.43
N CYS A 19 16.39 -10.03 0.85
CA CYS A 19 17.80 -9.68 1.01
C CYS A 19 18.68 -10.78 0.44
N LEU A 20 19.54 -10.44 -0.53
CA LEU A 20 20.59 -11.29 -1.06
C LEU A 20 21.91 -10.86 -0.41
N LEU A 21 22.48 -11.70 0.43
CA LEU A 21 23.64 -11.36 1.25
C LEU A 21 24.69 -12.48 1.29
N THR A 22 25.90 -12.08 1.57
CA THR A 22 27.03 -12.97 1.80
C THR A 22 27.98 -12.34 2.83
N LYS A 23 29.08 -13.02 3.11
CA LYS A 23 30.22 -12.43 3.84
C LYS A 23 31.36 -12.09 2.89
N LYS A 24 32.08 -11.04 3.23
CA LYS A 24 33.28 -10.61 2.50
C LYS A 24 34.36 -10.19 3.47
N GLU A 25 35.60 -10.50 3.17
CA GLU A 25 36.73 -9.96 3.91
C GLU A 25 36.97 -8.50 3.54
N PHE A 26 36.99 -7.66 4.58
CA PHE A 26 37.36 -6.26 4.49
C PHE A 26 38.38 -5.94 5.60
N ASN A 27 39.58 -5.51 5.22
CA ASN A 27 40.68 -5.21 6.17
C ASN A 27 40.95 -6.36 7.17
N ASN A 28 41.04 -7.59 6.69
CA ASN A 28 41.24 -8.81 7.48
C ASN A 28 40.12 -9.11 8.50
N LYS A 29 38.96 -8.49 8.34
CA LYS A 29 37.74 -8.80 9.12
C LYS A 29 36.66 -9.28 8.18
N LEU A 30 35.98 -10.33 8.62
CA LEU A 30 34.82 -10.87 7.89
C LEU A 30 33.56 -10.07 8.23
N ASP A 31 32.96 -9.49 7.20
CA ASP A 31 31.80 -8.62 7.35
C ASP A 31 30.68 -8.95 6.37
N TRP A 32 29.50 -8.38 6.58
CA TRP A 32 28.36 -8.57 5.71
C TRP A 32 28.50 -7.79 4.39
N GLU A 33 28.25 -8.45 3.27
CA GLU A 33 28.05 -7.83 1.96
C GLU A 33 26.59 -8.03 1.55
N ILE A 34 25.87 -6.93 1.39
CA ILE A 34 24.49 -6.94 0.87
C ILE A 34 24.59 -6.73 -0.64
N ILE A 35 24.27 -7.78 -1.40
CA ILE A 35 24.38 -7.80 -2.87
C ILE A 35 23.15 -7.13 -3.50
N ASP A 36 21.97 -7.48 -3.01
CA ASP A 36 20.69 -6.92 -3.46
C ASP A 36 19.67 -6.96 -2.31
N TRP A 37 18.94 -5.89 -2.12
CA TRP A 37 18.01 -5.76 -1.00
C TRP A 37 16.88 -4.83 -1.37
N ASN A 38 15.64 -5.33 -1.39
CA ASN A 38 14.53 -4.52 -1.84
C ASN A 38 13.17 -5.00 -1.33
N ASN A 39 12.17 -4.17 -1.59
CA ASN A 39 10.76 -4.44 -1.31
C ASN A 39 9.97 -4.39 -2.61
N ILE A 40 9.26 -5.46 -2.94
CA ILE A 40 8.49 -5.63 -4.16
C ILE A 40 7.00 -5.39 -3.84
N ASP A 41 6.34 -4.50 -4.57
CA ASP A 41 4.88 -4.38 -4.55
C ASP A 41 4.27 -5.39 -5.52
N LEU A 42 3.57 -6.40 -4.98
CA LEU A 42 2.94 -7.48 -5.75
C LEU A 42 1.62 -7.06 -6.41
N THR A 43 1.18 -5.83 -6.20
CA THR A 43 -0.12 -5.38 -6.70
C THR A 43 -0.06 -4.78 -8.08
N ASN A 44 1.14 -4.56 -8.64
CA ASN A 44 1.36 -3.87 -9.92
C ASN A 44 0.60 -2.53 -10.02
N ARG A 45 0.36 -1.90 -8.88
CA ARG A 45 -0.32 -0.61 -8.88
C ARG A 45 0.65 0.44 -9.41
N SER A 46 0.34 0.97 -10.59
CA SER A 46 0.73 2.34 -10.85
C SER A 46 0.19 3.17 -9.68
N GLU A 47 1.05 3.76 -8.86
CA GLU A 47 0.59 4.73 -7.86
C GLU A 47 -0.08 5.86 -8.65
N GLU A 48 -1.42 5.87 -8.63
CA GLU A 48 -2.15 6.96 -9.22
C GLU A 48 -1.67 8.27 -8.61
N LYS A 49 -1.29 9.21 -9.46
CA LYS A 49 -0.68 10.48 -9.02
C LYS A 49 -1.64 11.64 -9.23
N CYS A 50 -1.61 12.54 -8.29
CA CYS A 50 -2.19 13.86 -8.47
C CYS A 50 -1.41 14.63 -9.55
N HIS A 51 -2.03 15.62 -10.20
CA HIS A 51 -1.37 16.52 -11.16
C HIS A 51 -0.09 17.17 -10.61
N CYS A 52 0.06 17.28 -9.29
CA CYS A 52 1.27 17.79 -8.64
C CYS A 52 2.35 16.71 -8.40
N GLY A 53 2.20 15.49 -8.93
CA GLY A 53 3.16 14.40 -8.79
C GLY A 53 3.06 13.60 -7.48
N LEU A 54 2.33 14.10 -6.47
CA LEU A 54 2.15 13.38 -5.21
C LEU A 54 1.19 12.19 -5.35
N PRO A 55 1.35 11.11 -4.56
CA PRO A 55 0.44 9.97 -4.54
C PRO A 55 -1.00 10.40 -4.30
N ALA A 56 -1.92 9.85 -5.11
CA ALA A 56 -3.34 10.12 -4.96
C ALA A 56 -3.91 9.48 -3.68
N LYS A 57 -4.82 10.23 -3.03
CA LYS A 57 -5.58 9.76 -1.86
C LYS A 57 -7.08 9.96 -2.03
N MET A 58 -7.45 10.73 -3.05
CA MET A 58 -8.82 11.12 -3.35
C MET A 58 -9.04 11.07 -4.86
N SER A 59 -10.28 10.85 -5.28
CA SER A 59 -10.67 10.87 -6.70
C SER A 59 -12.12 11.30 -6.86
N ASN A 60 -12.45 11.83 -8.03
CA ASN A 60 -13.83 12.04 -8.48
C ASN A 60 -13.95 11.75 -9.98
N TYR A 61 -15.18 11.74 -10.48
CA TYR A 61 -15.48 11.68 -11.91
C TYR A 61 -15.82 13.08 -12.40
N ILE A 62 -15.10 13.55 -13.42
CA ILE A 62 -15.41 14.77 -14.17
C ILE A 62 -15.53 14.38 -15.64
N ASP A 63 -16.65 14.68 -16.28
CA ASP A 63 -16.92 14.34 -17.68
C ASP A 63 -16.64 12.87 -18.02
N ASN A 64 -17.11 11.96 -17.16
CA ASN A 64 -16.89 10.50 -17.23
C ASN A 64 -15.43 10.06 -17.13
N LYS A 65 -14.50 10.95 -16.76
CA LYS A 65 -13.10 10.61 -16.51
C LYS A 65 -12.84 10.58 -15.01
N LEU A 66 -12.13 9.53 -14.56
CA LEU A 66 -11.66 9.41 -13.18
C LEU A 66 -10.41 10.27 -13.01
N ILE A 67 -10.49 11.26 -12.12
CA ILE A 67 -9.39 12.18 -11.83
C ILE A 67 -8.92 11.94 -10.40
N TYR A 68 -7.60 11.94 -10.23
CA TYR A 68 -6.93 11.59 -8.99
C TYR A 68 -6.28 12.80 -8.33
N TYR A 69 -6.42 12.91 -7.01
CA TYR A 69 -5.92 14.03 -6.23
C TYR A 69 -5.16 13.57 -4.98
N CYS A 70 -4.09 14.27 -4.62
CA CYS A 70 -3.53 14.16 -3.28
C CYS A 70 -4.51 14.77 -2.25
N LYS A 71 -4.30 14.48 -0.97
CA LYS A 71 -5.19 14.95 0.10
C LYS A 71 -5.37 16.47 0.12
N LYS A 72 -4.31 17.24 -0.19
CA LYS A 72 -4.35 18.72 -0.23
C LYS A 72 -5.24 19.22 -1.36
N HIS A 73 -5.00 18.74 -2.59
CA HIS A 73 -5.75 19.18 -3.76
C HIS A 73 -7.20 18.67 -3.77
N GLY A 74 -7.45 17.45 -3.31
CA GLY A 74 -8.82 16.95 -3.16
C GLY A 74 -9.66 17.76 -2.17
N LYS A 75 -9.08 18.16 -1.03
CA LYS A 75 -9.79 19.03 -0.08
C LYS A 75 -10.10 20.42 -0.66
N LYS A 76 -9.21 20.98 -1.48
CA LYS A 76 -9.43 22.29 -2.11
C LYS A 76 -10.66 22.27 -3.03
N ILE A 77 -10.86 21.18 -3.79
CA ILE A 77 -12.03 21.03 -4.67
C ILE A 77 -13.32 21.02 -3.87
N ASP A 78 -13.34 20.32 -2.71
CA ASP A 78 -14.53 20.29 -1.85
C ASP A 78 -14.86 21.67 -1.25
N THR A 79 -13.85 22.54 -1.03
CA THR A 79 -14.06 23.92 -0.55
C THR A 79 -14.59 24.87 -1.63
N ASP A 80 -14.40 24.54 -2.91
CA ASP A 80 -14.87 25.34 -4.03
C ASP A 80 -16.36 25.08 -4.38
N ILE A 81 -17.01 24.13 -3.67
CA ILE A 81 -18.46 23.90 -3.81
C ILE A 81 -19.23 25.03 -3.13
N LYS A 82 -19.99 25.79 -3.94
CA LYS A 82 -20.82 26.87 -3.40
C LYS A 82 -21.87 26.36 -2.43
N PRO A 83 -22.11 27.06 -1.31
CA PRO A 83 -23.17 26.69 -0.36
C PRO A 83 -24.57 26.72 -1.03
N PHE A 84 -25.52 25.98 -0.44
CA PHE A 84 -26.87 25.84 -0.97
C PHE A 84 -27.53 27.20 -1.18
N GLU A 85 -27.39 28.12 -0.23
CA GLU A 85 -27.96 29.45 -0.20
C GLU A 85 -27.42 30.38 -1.32
N GLU A 86 -26.24 30.12 -1.82
CA GLU A 86 -25.67 30.84 -2.96
C GLU A 86 -26.15 30.29 -4.32
N VAL A 87 -26.51 28.99 -4.36
CA VAL A 87 -26.97 28.32 -5.59
C VAL A 87 -28.50 28.46 -5.75
N TYR A 88 -29.24 28.35 -4.65
CA TYR A 88 -30.69 28.43 -4.62
C TYR A 88 -31.15 29.55 -3.68
N MET A 89 -31.65 30.62 -4.25
CA MET A 89 -32.13 31.81 -3.52
C MET A 89 -33.66 31.78 -3.35
N LYS A 90 -34.15 32.44 -2.31
CA LYS A 90 -35.60 32.57 -2.11
C LYS A 90 -36.22 33.57 -3.12
N ILE A 91 -37.37 33.24 -3.64
CA ILE A 91 -38.06 34.09 -4.66
C ILE A 91 -38.35 35.50 -4.12
N ASN A 92 -38.61 35.65 -2.83
CA ASN A 92 -38.84 36.97 -2.20
C ASN A 92 -37.57 37.82 -2.03
N GLU A 93 -36.39 37.26 -2.29
CA GLU A 93 -35.09 37.96 -2.25
C GLU A 93 -34.65 38.43 -3.63
N MET A 94 -35.42 38.17 -4.70
CA MET A 94 -35.15 38.69 -6.05
C MET A 94 -35.25 40.22 -6.04
N LYS A 95 -34.15 40.88 -6.44
CA LYS A 95 -34.17 42.36 -6.65
C LYS A 95 -35.10 42.67 -7.79
N THR A 96 -36.05 43.54 -7.48
CA THR A 96 -37.23 43.90 -8.26
C THR A 96 -36.83 44.76 -9.47
N GLU A 97 -36.64 44.17 -10.65
CA GLU A 97 -36.94 44.86 -11.93
C GLU A 97 -37.75 43.95 -12.90
N GLU A 98 -37.98 42.70 -12.60
CA GLU A 98 -38.74 41.76 -13.43
C GLU A 98 -39.99 41.13 -12.78
N VAL A 99 -40.42 41.60 -11.63
CA VAL A 99 -41.59 41.03 -10.95
C VAL A 99 -42.82 41.92 -11.09
N SER A 100 -43.23 42.16 -12.32
CA SER A 100 -44.67 42.44 -12.57
C SER A 100 -45.27 41.17 -13.15
N ILE A 101 -45.84 40.38 -12.26
CA ILE A 101 -47.01 39.51 -12.50
C ILE A 101 -47.13 38.56 -11.28
N SER A 102 -48.21 38.64 -10.55
CA SER A 102 -48.64 37.83 -9.40
C SER A 102 -48.99 36.39 -9.76
N VAL A 103 -48.26 35.76 -10.67
CA VAL A 103 -48.50 34.34 -11.00
C VAL A 103 -47.59 33.51 -10.09
N ALA A 104 -48.22 32.68 -9.26
CA ALA A 104 -47.49 31.73 -8.41
C ALA A 104 -46.58 30.86 -9.25
N LYS A 105 -45.24 31.05 -9.09
CA LYS A 105 -44.25 30.24 -9.79
C LYS A 105 -44.40 28.77 -9.38
N LYS A 106 -44.32 27.85 -10.34
CA LYS A 106 -44.42 26.41 -10.12
C LYS A 106 -43.05 25.72 -10.24
N CYS A 107 -42.90 24.65 -9.47
CA CYS A 107 -41.68 23.82 -9.50
C CYS A 107 -41.60 23.07 -10.83
N ILE A 108 -40.54 23.28 -11.57
CA ILE A 108 -40.30 22.70 -12.91
C ILE A 108 -39.55 21.36 -12.86
N HIS A 109 -39.32 20.81 -11.65
CA HIS A 109 -38.61 19.52 -11.54
C HIS A 109 -39.40 18.41 -12.23
N GLN A 110 -38.73 17.70 -13.15
CA GLN A 110 -39.32 16.58 -13.88
C GLN A 110 -39.42 15.36 -12.96
N LEU A 111 -40.62 14.85 -12.78
CA LEU A 111 -40.90 13.51 -12.28
C LEU A 111 -40.97 12.57 -13.49
N LYS A 112 -41.14 11.26 -13.27
CA LYS A 112 -41.11 10.28 -14.39
C LYS A 112 -41.95 10.73 -15.58
N ASP A 113 -43.25 11.04 -15.37
CA ASP A 113 -44.18 11.32 -16.45
C ASP A 113 -44.75 12.76 -16.41
N LYS A 114 -44.43 13.57 -15.44
CA LYS A 114 -44.97 14.90 -15.26
C LYS A 114 -44.06 15.84 -14.49
N LEU A 115 -44.30 17.15 -14.60
CA LEU A 115 -43.65 18.15 -13.75
C LEU A 115 -44.20 18.10 -12.33
N CYS A 116 -43.40 18.47 -11.36
CA CYS A 116 -43.80 18.52 -9.94
C CYS A 116 -45.02 19.43 -9.69
N GLY A 117 -45.04 20.60 -10.31
CA GLY A 117 -46.18 21.56 -10.25
C GLY A 117 -46.50 22.15 -8.87
N LYS A 118 -45.79 21.80 -7.80
CA LYS A 118 -45.93 22.42 -6.47
C LYS A 118 -45.50 23.89 -6.51
N ASN A 119 -46.03 24.72 -5.58
CA ASN A 119 -45.58 26.11 -5.46
C ASN A 119 -44.05 26.14 -5.26
N ALA A 120 -43.35 26.91 -6.06
CA ALA A 120 -41.94 27.15 -5.96
C ALA A 120 -41.66 28.21 -4.89
N LEU A 121 -40.64 27.98 -4.07
CA LEU A 121 -40.17 28.92 -3.05
C LEU A 121 -38.74 29.37 -3.33
N LEU A 122 -38.06 28.67 -4.20
CA LEU A 122 -36.63 28.89 -4.54
C LEU A 122 -36.44 29.00 -6.06
N PHE A 123 -35.47 29.79 -6.46
CA PHE A 123 -34.98 29.80 -7.83
C PHE A 123 -33.49 29.47 -7.85
N LYS A 124 -33.02 28.87 -8.93
CA LYS A 124 -31.59 28.56 -9.11
C LYS A 124 -30.92 29.80 -9.66
N ASN A 125 -29.91 30.30 -8.95
CA ASN A 125 -29.17 31.51 -9.31
C ASN A 125 -28.63 31.43 -10.76
N ASN A 126 -28.65 32.56 -11.46
CA ASN A 126 -28.27 32.67 -12.89
C ASN A 126 -29.11 31.81 -13.85
N THR A 127 -30.33 31.43 -13.47
CA THR A 127 -31.29 30.73 -14.32
C THR A 127 -32.73 31.25 -14.09
N THR A 128 -33.64 30.89 -15.00
CA THR A 128 -35.06 31.14 -14.85
C THR A 128 -35.83 29.96 -14.22
N ASN A 129 -35.12 29.07 -13.55
CA ASN A 129 -35.64 27.81 -13.06
C ASN A 129 -36.12 27.91 -11.61
N TYR A 130 -37.39 27.55 -11.37
CA TYR A 130 -38.04 27.63 -10.09
C TYR A 130 -38.28 26.24 -9.48
N PHE A 131 -38.09 26.11 -8.18
CA PHE A 131 -38.18 24.82 -7.49
C PHE A 131 -38.87 24.93 -6.14
N CYS A 132 -39.62 23.88 -5.76
CA CYS A 132 -40.02 23.72 -4.37
C CYS A 132 -38.77 23.32 -3.53
N THR A 133 -38.80 23.55 -2.23
CA THR A 133 -37.70 23.33 -1.32
C THR A 133 -37.13 21.89 -1.40
N THR A 134 -38.03 20.90 -1.53
CA THR A 134 -37.62 19.48 -1.62
C THR A 134 -36.79 19.22 -2.85
N HIS A 135 -37.23 19.66 -4.03
CA HIS A 135 -36.53 19.40 -5.29
C HIS A 135 -35.26 20.25 -5.46
N ALA A 136 -35.27 21.50 -4.95
CA ALA A 136 -34.01 22.28 -4.90
C ALA A 136 -32.93 21.58 -4.08
N LYS A 137 -33.24 21.10 -2.87
CA LYS A 137 -32.33 20.35 -2.03
C LYS A 137 -31.87 19.03 -2.67
N GLN A 138 -32.77 18.32 -3.34
CA GLN A 138 -32.47 17.07 -4.04
C GLN A 138 -31.49 17.31 -5.21
N LEU A 139 -31.76 18.30 -6.03
CA LEU A 139 -30.90 18.67 -7.17
C LEU A 139 -29.53 19.14 -6.69
N TYR A 140 -29.49 20.03 -5.69
CA TYR A 140 -28.21 20.49 -5.11
C TYR A 140 -27.38 19.31 -4.57
N LYS A 141 -28.02 18.39 -3.83
CA LYS A 141 -27.34 17.20 -3.32
C LYS A 141 -26.82 16.30 -4.45
N SER A 142 -27.59 16.14 -5.53
CA SER A 142 -27.16 15.35 -6.69
C SER A 142 -25.97 16.00 -7.38
N GLU A 143 -26.07 17.31 -7.67
CA GLU A 143 -25.02 18.10 -8.35
C GLU A 143 -23.74 18.13 -7.51
N THR A 144 -23.83 18.41 -6.22
CA THR A 144 -22.66 18.46 -5.33
C THR A 144 -22.01 17.09 -5.13
N ASN A 145 -22.82 16.01 -5.02
CA ASN A 145 -22.27 14.66 -4.90
C ASN A 145 -21.53 14.18 -6.14
N SER A 146 -21.87 14.68 -7.33
CA SER A 146 -21.15 14.36 -8.57
C SER A 146 -19.77 15.01 -8.63
N ILE A 147 -19.63 16.21 -8.05
CA ILE A 147 -18.38 16.99 -8.02
C ILE A 147 -17.53 16.61 -6.80
N LYS A 148 -18.15 16.18 -5.71
CA LYS A 148 -17.50 15.91 -4.43
C LYS A 148 -16.42 14.84 -4.55
N VAL A 149 -15.24 15.17 -4.03
CA VAL A 149 -14.09 14.27 -4.08
C VAL A 149 -14.24 13.19 -3.01
N LYS A 150 -14.15 11.94 -3.42
CA LYS A 150 -14.24 10.78 -2.53
C LYS A 150 -12.86 10.27 -2.17
N SER A 151 -12.71 9.74 -0.95
CA SER A 151 -11.48 9.07 -0.56
C SER A 151 -11.20 7.91 -1.51
N PHE A 152 -10.02 7.91 -2.11
CA PHE A 152 -9.55 6.82 -2.95
C PHE A 152 -9.14 5.65 -2.04
N LYS A 153 -10.00 4.65 -1.95
CA LYS A 153 -9.70 3.44 -1.20
C LYS A 153 -8.73 2.57 -2.02
N THR A 154 -7.48 2.51 -1.61
CA THR A 154 -6.59 1.45 -2.10
C THR A 154 -7.22 0.10 -1.73
N LYS A 155 -7.30 -0.82 -2.70
CA LYS A 155 -7.81 -2.17 -2.44
C LYS A 155 -7.02 -2.79 -1.29
N SER A 156 -7.69 -3.26 -0.26
CA SER A 156 -7.04 -3.96 0.84
C SER A 156 -6.51 -5.33 0.36
N SER A 157 -5.59 -5.92 1.11
CA SER A 157 -5.11 -7.28 0.83
C SER A 157 -6.24 -8.31 0.70
N LYS A 158 -7.40 -8.06 1.34
CA LYS A 158 -8.58 -8.92 1.30
C LYS A 158 -9.37 -8.82 -0.01
N THR A 159 -9.32 -7.67 -0.69
CA THR A 159 -10.11 -7.39 -1.91
C THR A 159 -9.31 -7.52 -3.20
N LEU A 160 -8.01 -7.82 -3.11
CA LEU A 160 -7.17 -8.10 -4.28
C LEU A 160 -7.57 -9.45 -4.91
N ASN A 161 -7.59 -9.49 -6.25
CA ASN A 161 -7.60 -10.76 -6.96
C ASN A 161 -6.28 -11.48 -6.64
N PHE A 162 -6.39 -12.69 -6.13
CA PHE A 162 -5.23 -13.41 -5.62
C PHE A 162 -4.41 -14.03 -6.75
N ASP A 163 -5.04 -14.38 -7.86
CA ASP A 163 -4.35 -14.89 -9.03
C ASP A 163 -3.46 -13.81 -9.66
N ASP A 164 -3.94 -12.56 -9.72
CA ASP A 164 -3.14 -11.42 -10.17
C ASP A 164 -1.91 -11.20 -9.28
N VAL A 165 -2.08 -11.34 -7.95
CA VAL A 165 -0.97 -11.20 -7.00
C VAL A 165 0.09 -12.27 -7.24
N LYS A 166 -0.32 -13.53 -7.44
CA LYS A 166 0.61 -14.63 -7.74
C LYS A 166 1.29 -14.48 -9.09
N TYR A 167 0.53 -14.09 -10.12
CA TYR A 167 1.09 -13.81 -11.42
C TYR A 167 2.14 -12.71 -11.35
N ASN A 168 1.83 -11.59 -10.69
CA ASN A 168 2.78 -10.50 -10.50
C ASN A 168 4.02 -10.93 -9.71
N LEU A 169 3.85 -11.75 -8.66
CA LEU A 169 4.97 -12.33 -7.91
C LEU A 169 5.94 -13.07 -8.84
N ILE A 170 5.43 -13.98 -9.67
CA ILE A 170 6.26 -14.76 -10.59
C ILE A 170 6.96 -13.83 -11.59
N MET A 171 6.22 -12.88 -12.18
CA MET A 171 6.79 -11.92 -13.13
C MET A 171 7.86 -11.01 -12.49
N GLU A 172 7.69 -10.62 -11.23
CA GLU A 172 8.70 -9.84 -10.51
C GLU A 172 9.94 -10.66 -10.17
N LEU A 173 9.80 -11.94 -9.86
CA LEU A 173 10.95 -12.85 -9.67
C LEU A 173 11.69 -13.10 -10.99
N GLU A 174 10.97 -13.29 -12.11
CA GLU A 174 11.59 -13.46 -13.44
C GLU A 174 12.41 -12.23 -13.90
N LYS A 175 12.02 -11.03 -13.47
CA LYS A 175 12.81 -9.80 -13.74
C LYS A 175 14.12 -9.77 -12.94
N ARG A 176 14.22 -10.52 -11.86
CA ARG A 176 15.36 -10.51 -10.91
C ARG A 176 16.19 -11.78 -10.99
N LYS A 177 16.67 -12.11 -12.19
CA LYS A 177 17.45 -13.33 -12.42
C LYS A 177 18.76 -13.37 -11.63
N ASN A 178 19.29 -12.21 -11.20
CA ASN A 178 20.43 -12.12 -10.30
C ASN A 178 20.22 -12.86 -8.97
N LEU A 179 18.95 -13.02 -8.50
CA LEU A 179 18.65 -13.74 -7.29
C LEU A 179 18.92 -15.26 -7.38
N LEU A 180 19.01 -15.81 -8.61
CA LEU A 180 19.39 -17.20 -8.84
C LEU A 180 20.89 -17.47 -8.57
N SER A 181 21.69 -16.43 -8.32
CA SER A 181 23.07 -16.55 -7.89
C SER A 181 23.24 -16.98 -6.43
N ALA A 182 22.17 -17.04 -5.65
CA ALA A 182 22.17 -17.53 -4.27
C ALA A 182 22.52 -19.02 -4.21
N ASP A 183 23.24 -19.42 -3.17
CA ASP A 183 23.45 -20.85 -2.84
C ASP A 183 22.28 -21.42 -2.02
N TYR A 184 21.68 -20.58 -1.18
CA TYR A 184 20.56 -20.93 -0.31
C TYR A 184 19.42 -19.92 -0.42
N VAL A 185 18.19 -20.43 -0.48
CA VAL A 185 16.98 -19.61 -0.42
C VAL A 185 16.21 -19.90 0.86
N VAL A 186 15.92 -18.86 1.64
CA VAL A 186 15.27 -18.95 2.94
C VAL A 186 13.98 -18.13 2.92
N ILE A 187 12.86 -18.76 3.22
CA ILE A 187 11.54 -18.15 3.14
C ILE A 187 10.90 -18.20 4.53
N GLU A 188 10.34 -17.08 4.99
CA GLU A 188 9.62 -17.07 6.26
C GLU A 188 8.43 -18.03 6.23
N ASN A 189 8.37 -18.93 7.22
CA ASN A 189 7.27 -19.87 7.33
C ASN A 189 6.02 -19.19 7.91
N GLN A 190 5.03 -19.02 7.08
CA GLN A 190 3.77 -18.37 7.46
C GLN A 190 2.79 -19.36 8.09
N PRO A 191 2.13 -19.00 9.22
CA PRO A 191 1.14 -19.86 9.85
C PRO A 191 -0.10 -20.02 8.97
N SER A 192 -0.45 -21.25 8.64
CA SER A 192 -1.52 -21.60 7.69
C SER A 192 -2.90 -21.09 8.12
N PHE A 193 -3.22 -21.19 9.42
CA PHE A 193 -4.54 -20.81 9.94
C PHE A 193 -4.73 -19.30 10.10
N LYS A 194 -3.68 -18.53 10.39
CA LYS A 194 -3.79 -17.08 10.61
C LYS A 194 -3.89 -16.28 9.32
N ASN A 195 -3.14 -16.69 8.29
CA ASN A 195 -3.14 -15.99 7.01
C ASN A 195 -2.86 -16.94 5.83
N PRO A 196 -3.89 -17.66 5.32
CA PRO A 196 -3.71 -18.62 4.25
C PRO A 196 -3.19 -17.99 2.94
N ARG A 197 -3.50 -16.72 2.67
CA ARG A 197 -2.96 -16.02 1.51
C ARG A 197 -1.44 -15.82 1.60
N MET A 198 -0.92 -15.40 2.75
CA MET A 198 0.54 -15.27 2.95
C MET A 198 1.23 -16.64 2.83
N LYS A 199 0.62 -17.70 3.40
CA LYS A 199 1.14 -19.07 3.27
C LYS A 199 1.22 -19.49 1.81
N SER A 200 0.19 -19.19 1.01
CA SER A 200 0.17 -19.50 -0.42
C SER A 200 1.21 -18.71 -1.20
N ILE A 201 1.46 -17.43 -0.89
CA ILE A 201 2.56 -16.64 -1.47
C ILE A 201 3.91 -17.29 -1.12
N ALA A 202 4.13 -17.63 0.14
CA ALA A 202 5.36 -18.29 0.58
C ALA A 202 5.60 -19.64 -0.14
N SER A 203 4.54 -20.44 -0.34
CA SER A 203 4.64 -21.66 -1.14
C SER A 203 4.95 -21.38 -2.60
N THR A 204 4.35 -20.34 -3.22
CA THR A 204 4.66 -19.98 -4.61
C THR A 204 6.14 -19.54 -4.78
N ILE A 205 6.71 -18.84 -3.80
CA ILE A 205 8.13 -18.49 -3.81
C ILE A 205 8.99 -19.76 -3.69
N TYR A 206 8.63 -20.68 -2.80
CA TYR A 206 9.30 -21.95 -2.64
C TYR A 206 9.31 -22.76 -3.93
N ASP A 207 8.12 -22.93 -4.54
CA ASP A 207 7.95 -23.70 -5.78
C ASP A 207 8.72 -23.04 -6.94
N TYR A 208 8.69 -21.72 -7.04
CA TYR A 208 9.46 -20.97 -8.05
C TYR A 208 10.96 -21.26 -7.96
N TYR A 209 11.56 -21.15 -6.76
CA TYR A 209 12.99 -21.40 -6.61
C TYR A 209 13.35 -22.89 -6.64
N LEU A 210 12.46 -23.78 -6.26
CA LEU A 210 12.66 -25.22 -6.46
C LEU A 210 12.71 -25.55 -7.96
N ILE A 211 11.77 -25.01 -8.76
CA ILE A 211 11.72 -25.26 -10.20
C ILE A 211 12.90 -24.54 -10.90
N ARG A 212 12.94 -23.22 -10.82
CA ARG A 212 13.90 -22.39 -11.56
C ARG A 212 15.33 -22.52 -11.01
N GLY A 213 15.45 -22.68 -9.68
CA GLY A 213 16.75 -22.71 -9.02
C GLY A 213 17.39 -24.09 -8.98
N VAL A 214 16.61 -25.14 -8.75
CA VAL A 214 17.13 -26.49 -8.54
C VAL A 214 16.86 -27.40 -9.73
N VAL A 215 15.60 -27.51 -10.19
CA VAL A 215 15.24 -28.40 -11.30
C VAL A 215 15.81 -27.90 -12.63
N ASP A 216 15.58 -26.63 -12.94
CA ASP A 216 16.02 -26.00 -14.18
C ASP A 216 17.46 -25.44 -14.08
N LYS A 217 18.26 -25.88 -13.13
CA LYS A 217 19.57 -25.31 -12.78
C LYS A 217 20.50 -25.12 -13.99
N GLU A 218 20.58 -26.12 -14.86
CA GLU A 218 21.40 -26.05 -16.08
C GLU A 218 20.90 -25.00 -17.07
N LEU A 219 19.59 -24.83 -17.18
CA LEU A 219 18.96 -23.88 -18.09
C LEU A 219 19.11 -22.44 -17.59
N THR A 220 18.89 -22.23 -16.30
CA THR A 220 18.89 -20.90 -15.67
C THR A 220 20.26 -20.43 -15.23
N LYS A 221 21.24 -21.33 -15.19
CA LYS A 221 22.58 -21.12 -14.60
C LYS A 221 22.53 -20.73 -13.13
N SER A 222 21.55 -21.30 -12.40
CA SER A 222 21.37 -21.06 -10.98
C SER A 222 22.48 -21.70 -10.15
N ASN A 223 22.85 -21.06 -9.04
CA ASN A 223 23.73 -21.61 -8.02
C ASN A 223 22.96 -22.29 -6.87
N ILE A 224 21.63 -22.20 -6.84
CA ILE A 224 20.81 -22.65 -5.72
C ILE A 224 20.98 -24.14 -5.48
N ASN A 225 21.35 -24.48 -4.24
CA ASN A 225 21.50 -25.85 -3.77
C ASN A 225 20.32 -26.27 -2.89
N GLN A 226 19.69 -25.30 -2.18
CA GLN A 226 18.62 -25.60 -1.25
C GLN A 226 17.64 -24.44 -1.08
N VAL A 227 16.36 -24.80 -0.98
CA VAL A 227 15.27 -23.89 -0.62
C VAL A 227 14.67 -24.37 0.72
N LYS A 228 14.54 -23.48 1.70
CA LYS A 228 14.03 -23.82 3.05
C LYS A 228 13.00 -22.82 3.56
N PHE A 229 12.03 -23.33 4.32
CA PHE A 229 11.23 -22.51 5.21
C PHE A 229 11.93 -22.32 6.56
N MET A 230 11.83 -21.13 7.13
CA MET A 230 12.37 -20.80 8.44
C MET A 230 11.32 -20.16 9.35
N SER A 231 11.36 -20.47 10.63
CA SER A 231 10.46 -19.89 11.62
C SER A 231 10.67 -18.38 11.76
N PRO A 232 9.59 -17.56 11.78
CA PRO A 232 9.68 -16.11 11.98
C PRO A 232 10.30 -15.71 13.33
N SER A 233 10.28 -16.62 14.33
CA SER A 233 10.89 -16.36 15.65
C SER A 233 12.42 -16.36 15.61
N ASN A 234 13.04 -16.93 14.59
CA ASN A 234 14.48 -17.09 14.54
C ASN A 234 15.22 -15.75 14.40
N LYS A 235 14.66 -14.78 13.65
CA LYS A 235 15.23 -13.44 13.52
C LYS A 235 15.38 -12.70 14.87
N LEU A 236 14.53 -13.01 15.85
CA LEU A 236 14.60 -12.46 17.20
C LEU A 236 15.68 -13.09 18.09
N LYS A 237 16.24 -14.23 17.71
CA LYS A 237 17.33 -14.89 18.45
C LYS A 237 18.68 -14.17 18.26
N LEU A 238 18.78 -13.26 17.31
CA LEU A 238 19.92 -12.34 17.16
C LEU A 238 19.88 -11.20 18.18
N VAL A 239 18.79 -11.07 18.94
CA VAL A 239 18.52 -10.00 19.91
C VAL A 239 19.30 -10.23 21.20
N SER A 240 19.87 -9.18 21.78
CA SER A 240 20.60 -9.25 23.04
C SER A 240 19.70 -9.72 24.21
N SER A 241 20.30 -10.32 25.23
CA SER A 241 19.60 -10.89 26.38
C SER A 241 18.76 -9.87 27.19
N GLY A 242 19.09 -8.58 27.12
CA GLY A 242 18.33 -7.49 27.77
C GLY A 242 16.99 -7.23 27.07
N ASP A 243 17.03 -7.05 25.78
CA ASP A 243 15.85 -6.75 24.96
C ASP A 243 14.87 -7.96 24.89
N SER A 244 15.39 -9.18 25.04
CA SER A 244 14.56 -10.40 25.13
C SER A 244 13.66 -10.40 26.37
N LYS A 245 14.12 -9.87 27.51
CA LYS A 245 13.32 -9.74 28.74
C LYS A 245 12.17 -8.73 28.59
N GLU A 246 12.41 -7.61 27.89
CA GLU A 246 11.38 -6.64 27.59
C GLU A 246 10.31 -7.20 26.64
N LEU A 247 10.71 -7.97 25.62
CA LEU A 247 9.78 -8.67 24.73
C LEU A 247 8.90 -9.67 25.47
N ILE A 248 9.45 -10.47 26.38
CA ILE A 248 8.70 -11.43 27.21
C ILE A 248 7.67 -10.68 28.07
N LYS A 249 8.08 -9.58 28.73
CA LYS A 249 7.20 -8.74 29.54
C LYS A 249 6.09 -8.09 28.69
N ALA A 250 6.39 -7.60 27.51
CA ALA A 250 5.40 -7.02 26.61
C ALA A 250 4.36 -8.05 26.11
N LYS A 251 4.79 -9.27 25.80
CA LYS A 251 3.89 -10.37 25.38
C LYS A 251 2.92 -10.79 26.48
N SER A 252 3.31 -10.69 27.74
CA SER A 252 2.43 -11.01 28.87
C SER A 252 1.36 -9.96 29.15
N THR A 253 1.49 -8.76 28.57
CA THR A 253 0.60 -7.62 28.87
C THR A 253 -0.26 -7.17 27.72
N ASP A 254 0.26 -7.14 26.49
CA ASP A 254 -0.47 -6.63 25.30
C ASP A 254 0.23 -7.07 24.01
N ASP A 255 -0.45 -7.92 23.24
CA ASP A 255 0.04 -8.43 21.93
C ASP A 255 0.37 -7.29 20.95
N THR A 256 -0.38 -6.17 20.98
CA THR A 256 -0.16 -5.04 20.09
C THR A 256 1.13 -4.28 20.45
N LYS A 257 1.40 -4.12 21.73
CA LYS A 257 2.65 -3.51 22.23
C LYS A 257 3.83 -4.41 21.92
N ALA A 258 3.71 -5.71 22.18
CA ALA A 258 4.74 -6.68 21.85
C ALA A 258 5.08 -6.68 20.34
N TYR A 259 4.08 -6.61 19.48
CA TYR A 259 4.28 -6.53 18.04
C TYR A 259 5.03 -5.26 17.60
N LYS A 260 4.64 -4.08 18.14
CA LYS A 260 5.33 -2.82 17.86
C LYS A 260 6.77 -2.82 18.36
N LEU A 261 7.01 -3.37 19.55
CA LEU A 261 8.35 -3.50 20.11
C LEU A 261 9.22 -4.43 19.26
N THR A 262 8.68 -5.58 18.85
CA THR A 262 9.38 -6.51 17.94
C THR A 262 9.84 -5.80 16.66
N LYS A 263 8.97 -5.00 16.02
CA LYS A 263 9.32 -4.24 14.83
C LYS A 263 10.39 -3.18 15.09
N SER A 264 10.28 -2.42 16.16
CA SER A 264 11.27 -1.39 16.50
C SER A 264 12.65 -1.99 16.80
N LEU A 265 12.69 -3.12 17.49
CA LEU A 265 13.92 -3.85 17.76
C LEU A 265 14.54 -4.41 16.48
N GLY A 266 13.74 -5.01 15.60
CA GLY A 266 14.22 -5.47 14.28
C GLY A 266 14.92 -4.34 13.50
N ILE A 267 14.29 -3.17 13.41
CA ILE A 267 14.88 -1.99 12.76
C ILE A 267 16.19 -1.59 13.44
N LYS A 268 16.21 -1.50 14.79
CA LYS A 268 17.40 -1.14 15.57
C LYS A 268 18.58 -2.10 15.26
N TYR A 269 18.36 -3.40 15.40
CA TYR A 269 19.40 -4.41 15.13
C TYR A 269 19.89 -4.41 13.69
N CYS A 270 18.99 -4.21 12.74
CA CYS A 270 19.39 -4.06 11.35
C CYS A 270 20.34 -2.87 11.18
N ILE A 271 19.99 -1.70 11.74
CA ILE A 271 20.83 -0.49 11.67
C ILE A 271 22.17 -0.74 12.36
N ASP A 272 22.20 -1.33 13.55
CA ASP A 272 23.43 -1.62 14.28
C ASP A 272 24.39 -2.50 13.46
N MET A 273 23.84 -3.46 12.70
CA MET A 273 24.63 -4.33 11.84
C MET A 273 25.12 -3.70 10.53
N ILE A 274 24.41 -2.71 9.99
CA ILE A 274 24.75 -2.07 8.70
C ILE A 274 25.27 -0.64 8.82
N GLN A 275 25.38 -0.07 10.03
CA GLN A 275 25.77 1.34 10.24
C GLN A 275 27.12 1.69 9.62
N HIS A 276 28.02 0.73 9.49
CA HIS A 276 29.34 0.89 8.88
C HIS A 276 29.32 0.61 7.36
N LEU A 277 28.17 0.27 6.77
CA LEU A 277 27.95 0.06 5.34
C LEU A 277 27.13 1.23 4.76
N PRO A 278 27.77 2.35 4.35
CA PRO A 278 27.07 3.61 4.06
C PRO A 278 26.02 3.48 2.95
N LYS A 279 26.30 2.72 1.88
CA LYS A 279 25.34 2.50 0.78
C LYS A 279 24.11 1.72 1.24
N SER A 280 24.31 0.68 2.05
CA SER A 280 23.21 -0.14 2.59
C SER A 280 22.37 0.64 3.60
N LEU A 281 23.00 1.46 4.42
CA LEU A 281 22.32 2.33 5.39
C LEU A 281 21.50 3.43 4.70
N GLU A 282 22.03 4.06 3.66
CA GLU A 282 21.32 5.04 2.85
C GLU A 282 20.10 4.41 2.15
N HIS A 283 20.31 3.24 1.51
CA HIS A 283 19.23 2.47 0.90
C HIS A 283 18.12 2.15 1.91
N PHE A 284 18.49 1.58 3.06
CA PHE A 284 17.54 1.27 4.13
C PHE A 284 16.76 2.50 4.60
N ASN A 285 17.45 3.63 4.77
CA ASN A 285 16.84 4.87 5.24
C ASN A 285 15.91 5.51 4.23
N SER A 286 16.10 5.29 2.93
CA SER A 286 15.24 5.79 1.85
C SER A 286 13.88 5.09 1.78
N HIS A 287 13.75 3.87 2.33
CA HIS A 287 12.55 3.07 2.25
C HIS A 287 11.51 3.41 3.33
N LYS A 288 10.23 3.39 2.92
CA LYS A 288 9.10 3.59 3.86
C LYS A 288 8.84 2.36 4.73
N LYS A 289 9.10 1.15 4.20
CA LYS A 289 8.87 -0.14 4.83
C LYS A 289 10.16 -0.72 5.39
N LYS A 290 10.73 -0.01 6.38
CA LYS A 290 12.00 -0.39 7.01
C LYS A 290 11.90 -1.69 7.79
N ASP A 291 10.75 -1.96 8.38
CA ASP A 291 10.46 -3.19 9.13
C ASP A 291 10.56 -4.44 8.24
N ASP A 292 9.93 -4.41 7.05
CA ASP A 292 9.95 -5.54 6.12
C ASP A 292 11.40 -5.79 5.58
N LEU A 293 12.14 -4.70 5.28
CA LEU A 293 13.56 -4.82 4.91
C LEU A 293 14.42 -5.40 6.04
N ALA A 294 14.26 -4.88 7.26
CA ALA A 294 14.99 -5.39 8.43
C ALA A 294 14.72 -6.88 8.64
N ASP A 295 13.47 -7.30 8.52
CA ASP A 295 13.05 -8.67 8.71
C ASP A 295 13.69 -9.62 7.69
N SER A 296 13.74 -9.24 6.40
CA SER A 296 14.42 -10.05 5.38
C SER A 296 15.93 -10.14 5.60
N PHE A 297 16.58 -9.04 5.98
CA PHE A 297 18.02 -9.03 6.31
C PHE A 297 18.35 -9.90 7.52
N LEU A 298 17.70 -9.67 8.64
CA LEU A 298 17.96 -10.40 9.90
C LEU A 298 17.69 -11.89 9.77
N GLN A 299 16.68 -12.28 8.99
CA GLN A 299 16.42 -13.69 8.70
C GLN A 299 17.59 -14.33 7.92
N GLY A 300 18.11 -13.63 6.92
CA GLY A 300 19.27 -14.10 6.16
C GLY A 300 20.53 -14.22 7.01
N VAL A 301 20.81 -13.19 7.84
CA VAL A 301 21.89 -13.19 8.83
C VAL A 301 21.79 -14.38 9.79
N TYR A 302 20.60 -14.60 10.36
CA TYR A 302 20.39 -15.73 11.27
C TYR A 302 20.66 -17.07 10.60
N PHE A 303 20.13 -17.26 9.38
CA PHE A 303 20.35 -18.50 8.64
C PHE A 303 21.83 -18.70 8.37
N TYR A 304 22.51 -17.69 7.88
CA TYR A 304 23.96 -17.75 7.58
C TYR A 304 24.78 -18.14 8.82
N THR A 305 24.50 -17.51 9.96
CA THR A 305 25.28 -17.71 11.19
C THR A 305 25.05 -19.09 11.83
N ASN A 306 23.87 -19.71 11.65
CA ASN A 306 23.50 -20.92 12.37
C ASN A 306 23.40 -22.19 11.51
N ASN A 307 23.49 -22.07 10.17
CA ASN A 307 23.30 -23.20 9.26
C ASN A 307 24.42 -23.36 8.22
N ILE A 308 25.35 -22.38 8.16
CA ILE A 308 26.53 -22.37 7.29
C ILE A 308 27.79 -22.25 8.13
#